data_8b0c1422223a1bd327eec06e6ffc041c
#
_entry.id   8b0c1422223a1bd327eec06e6ffc041c
#
_cell.length_a   1.000
_cell.length_b   1.000
_cell.length_c   1.000
_cell.angle_alpha   90.00
_cell.angle_beta   90.00
_cell.angle_gamma   90.00
#
_symmetry.space_group_name_H-M   'P 1'
#
loop_
_entity.id
_entity.type
_entity.pdbx_description
1 polymer ?
#
loop_
_entity_poly.entity_id
_entity_poly.type
_entity_poly.pdbx_seq_one_letter_code
_entity_poly.pdbx_strand_id
1 'polypeptide(L)'
;MFRGWIISIVVVGIYISIKLIIGTIRNPASAVNNKPDRIQSFTTGMPQLAVLEAIVRYAQPSIYKIEIFDENNGNLVLSDAASLTSYGFFYPIFVRSRGTGTLVEVGIKSRSWQVGPIVTRHHDRCFNWMKAAILAGSTKCEPSDARQS
;
A
#
# COMPACT_ATOMS: atom_id res chain seq x y z
N MET A 1 10.16 30.88 34.93
CA MET A 1 10.45 30.48 33.53
C MET A 1 10.31 28.98 33.28
N PHE A 2 10.57 28.07 34.18
CA PHE A 2 10.51 26.61 33.97
C PHE A 2 9.10 26.00 33.75
N ARG A 3 8.04 26.64 34.24
CA ARG A 3 6.67 26.10 34.16
C ARG A 3 6.09 26.06 32.74
N GLY A 4 6.45 27.00 31.88
CA GLY A 4 5.94 27.03 30.50
C GLY A 4 6.48 25.91 29.61
N TRP A 5 7.73 25.50 29.79
CA TRP A 5 8.37 24.44 29.02
C TRP A 5 7.80 23.06 29.33
N ILE A 6 7.49 22.80 30.60
CA ILE A 6 6.89 21.54 31.04
C ILE A 6 5.51 21.36 30.42
N ILE A 7 4.67 22.39 30.39
CA ILE A 7 3.35 22.38 29.79
C ILE A 7 3.44 22.10 28.29
N SER A 8 4.38 22.73 27.59
CA SER A 8 4.58 22.51 26.15
C SER A 8 5.00 21.07 25.85
N ILE A 9 5.91 20.49 26.63
CA ILE A 9 6.34 19.08 26.45
C ILE A 9 5.20 18.11 26.71
N VAL A 10 4.39 18.34 27.72
CA VAL A 10 3.23 17.50 28.04
C VAL A 10 2.17 17.57 26.95
N VAL A 11 1.87 18.75 26.43
CA VAL A 11 0.90 18.94 25.34
C VAL A 11 1.37 18.24 24.06
N VAL A 12 2.65 18.39 23.71
CA VAL A 12 3.24 17.72 22.55
C VAL A 12 3.23 16.18 22.74
N GLY A 13 3.56 15.69 23.92
CA GLY A 13 3.52 14.27 24.25
C GLY A 13 2.11 13.69 24.14
N ILE A 14 1.10 14.37 24.65
CA ILE A 14 -0.31 13.97 24.54
C ILE A 14 -0.75 13.97 23.07
N TYR A 15 -0.40 14.99 22.31
CA TYR A 15 -0.73 15.09 20.89
C TYR A 15 -0.14 13.93 20.07
N ILE A 16 1.13 13.59 20.31
CA ILE A 16 1.79 12.45 19.65
C ILE A 16 1.14 11.14 20.06
N SER A 17 0.80 10.98 21.33
CA SER A 17 0.13 9.76 21.84
C SER A 17 -1.26 9.57 21.20
N ILE A 18 -2.04 10.63 21.11
CA ILE A 18 -3.36 10.61 20.45
C ILE A 18 -3.20 10.25 18.96
N LYS A 19 -2.20 10.81 18.28
CA LYS A 19 -1.90 10.46 16.88
C LYS A 19 -1.61 8.97 16.69
N LEU A 20 -0.77 8.42 17.55
CA LEU A 20 -0.40 7.00 17.50
C LEU A 20 -1.60 6.10 17.75
N ILE A 21 -2.45 6.44 18.73
CA ILE A 21 -3.65 5.67 19.08
C ILE A 21 -4.67 5.70 17.91
N ILE A 22 -4.96 6.86 17.34
CA ILE A 22 -5.89 6.99 16.21
C ILE A 22 -5.38 6.21 14.97
N GLY A 23 -4.07 6.22 14.72
CA GLY A 23 -3.46 5.45 13.63
C GLY A 23 -3.61 3.93 13.77
N THR A 24 -3.78 3.44 15.02
CA THR A 24 -3.84 2.01 15.32
C THR A 24 -5.28 1.45 15.25
N ILE A 25 -6.31 2.30 15.38
CA ILE A 25 -7.71 1.87 15.57
C ILE A 25 -8.44 1.54 14.26
N ARG A 26 -7.98 1.98 13.09
CA ARG A 26 -8.67 1.69 11.83
C ARG A 26 -8.41 0.28 11.33
N ASN A 27 -9.51 -0.47 11.15
CA ASN A 27 -9.47 -1.83 10.62
C ASN A 27 -9.11 -1.82 9.12
N PRO A 28 -8.04 -2.53 8.69
CA PRO A 28 -7.67 -2.64 7.28
C PRO A 28 -8.78 -3.23 6.40
N ALA A 29 -9.65 -4.08 6.94
CA ALA A 29 -10.79 -4.65 6.21
C ALA A 29 -11.76 -3.58 5.67
N SER A 30 -11.87 -2.44 6.35
CA SER A 30 -12.70 -1.34 5.86
C SER A 30 -12.14 -0.70 4.57
N ALA A 31 -10.87 -0.94 4.24
CA ALA A 31 -10.27 -0.43 3.03
C ALA A 31 -10.67 -1.25 1.79
N VAL A 32 -10.98 -2.53 1.96
CA VAL A 32 -11.46 -3.41 0.88
C VAL A 32 -12.96 -3.22 0.65
N ASN A 33 -13.74 -3.13 1.72
CA ASN A 33 -15.20 -3.11 1.66
C ASN A 33 -15.78 -1.81 1.07
N ASN A 34 -15.06 -0.71 1.19
CA ASN A 34 -15.47 0.57 0.62
C ASN A 34 -14.45 0.98 -0.44
N LYS A 35 -14.86 0.96 -1.72
CA LYS A 35 -13.99 1.37 -2.81
C LYS A 35 -13.43 2.78 -2.55
N PRO A 36 -12.09 2.98 -2.64
CA PRO A 36 -11.49 4.30 -2.44
C PRO A 36 -11.91 5.28 -3.53
N ASP A 37 -12.01 6.56 -3.19
CA ASP A 37 -12.35 7.62 -4.15
C ASP A 37 -11.23 7.86 -5.17
N ARG A 38 -9.99 7.52 -4.80
CA ARG A 38 -8.82 7.64 -5.67
C ARG A 38 -8.24 6.27 -5.97
N ILE A 39 -8.24 5.94 -7.26
CA ILE A 39 -7.71 4.69 -7.79
C ILE A 39 -6.80 5.02 -8.97
N GLN A 40 -5.63 4.42 -8.99
CA GLN A 40 -4.78 4.35 -10.17
C GLN A 40 -4.78 2.92 -10.70
N SER A 41 -4.73 2.73 -12.01
CA SER A 41 -4.79 1.41 -12.62
C SER A 41 -3.80 1.26 -13.76
N PHE A 42 -3.36 0.03 -13.98
CA PHE A 42 -2.60 -0.37 -15.16
C PHE A 42 -2.90 -1.83 -15.51
N THR A 43 -2.55 -2.22 -16.72
CA THR A 43 -2.67 -3.60 -17.20
C THR A 43 -1.30 -4.22 -17.41
N THR A 44 -1.19 -5.53 -17.15
CA THR A 44 0.01 -6.33 -17.41
C THR A 44 -0.38 -7.63 -18.13
N GLY A 45 0.54 -8.19 -18.90
CA GLY A 45 0.36 -9.51 -19.52
C GLY A 45 0.55 -10.69 -18.56
N MET A 46 0.96 -10.45 -17.32
CA MET A 46 1.16 -11.52 -16.33
C MET A 46 -0.19 -12.07 -15.86
N PRO A 47 -0.28 -13.39 -15.55
CA PRO A 47 -1.45 -13.97 -14.91
C PRO A 47 -1.70 -13.36 -13.53
N GLN A 48 -2.95 -13.35 -13.08
CA GLN A 48 -3.37 -12.77 -11.80
C GLN A 48 -2.54 -13.28 -10.62
N LEU A 49 -2.33 -14.59 -10.53
CA LEU A 49 -1.56 -15.21 -9.44
C LEU A 49 -0.10 -14.74 -9.44
N ALA A 50 0.54 -14.69 -10.60
CA ALA A 50 1.92 -14.24 -10.71
C ALA A 50 2.09 -12.75 -10.32
N VAL A 51 1.08 -11.92 -10.60
CA VAL A 51 1.05 -10.52 -10.15
C VAL A 51 0.96 -10.44 -8.63
N LEU A 52 0.07 -11.22 -8.00
CA LEU A 52 -0.08 -11.26 -6.55
C LEU A 52 1.21 -11.74 -5.87
N GLU A 53 1.81 -12.82 -6.36
CA GLU A 53 3.09 -13.34 -5.85
C GLU A 53 4.22 -12.31 -5.98
N ALA A 54 4.31 -11.61 -7.10
CA ALA A 54 5.30 -10.56 -7.29
C ALA A 54 5.13 -9.45 -6.25
N ILE A 55 3.91 -8.96 -6.04
CA ILE A 55 3.64 -7.92 -5.03
C ILE A 55 4.03 -8.41 -3.63
N VAL A 56 3.62 -9.60 -3.23
CA VAL A 56 3.92 -10.17 -1.91
C VAL A 56 5.42 -10.33 -1.69
N ARG A 57 6.13 -10.86 -2.70
CA ARG A 57 7.58 -11.06 -2.64
C ARG A 57 8.35 -9.76 -2.42
N TYR A 58 7.95 -8.69 -3.08
CA TYR A 58 8.62 -7.40 -2.98
C TYR A 58 8.12 -6.54 -1.80
N ALA A 59 6.95 -6.85 -1.23
CA ALA A 59 6.45 -6.14 -0.06
C ALA A 59 7.27 -6.43 1.20
N GLN A 60 7.68 -7.68 1.42
CA GLN A 60 8.36 -8.09 2.65
C GLN A 60 9.65 -7.31 2.99
N PRO A 61 10.57 -7.03 2.04
CA PRO A 61 11.75 -6.22 2.33
C PRO A 61 11.52 -4.70 2.17
N SER A 62 10.28 -4.26 1.95
CA SER A 62 9.94 -2.87 1.68
C SER A 62 9.40 -2.13 2.90
N ILE A 63 9.09 -0.84 2.72
CA ILE A 63 8.39 -0.02 3.70
C ILE A 63 6.90 -0.35 3.84
N TYR A 64 6.37 -1.23 2.98
CA TYR A 64 4.97 -1.62 2.98
C TYR A 64 4.77 -2.94 3.70
N LYS A 65 3.79 -2.96 4.60
CA LYS A 65 3.36 -4.15 5.33
C LYS A 65 2.10 -4.70 4.70
N ILE A 66 2.02 -6.02 4.54
CA ILE A 66 0.81 -6.71 4.10
C ILE A 66 -0.13 -6.83 5.30
N GLU A 67 -1.31 -6.23 5.20
CA GLU A 67 -2.34 -6.29 6.24
C GLU A 67 -3.42 -7.33 5.91
N ILE A 68 -3.76 -7.46 4.63
CA ILE A 68 -4.75 -8.42 4.13
C ILE A 68 -4.21 -9.02 2.84
N PHE A 69 -4.40 -10.32 2.68
CA PHE A 69 -4.11 -11.05 1.45
C PHE A 69 -5.23 -12.05 1.19
N ASP A 70 -6.01 -11.79 0.16
CA ASP A 70 -7.11 -12.65 -0.30
C ASP A 70 -6.84 -13.03 -1.75
N GLU A 71 -6.15 -14.16 -1.91
CA GLU A 71 -5.74 -14.69 -3.21
C GLU A 71 -6.95 -15.06 -4.08
N ASN A 72 -7.99 -15.64 -3.47
CA ASN A 72 -9.18 -16.10 -4.19
C ASN A 72 -9.92 -14.95 -4.87
N ASN A 73 -10.05 -13.84 -4.18
CA ASN A 73 -10.70 -12.64 -4.70
C ASN A 73 -9.71 -11.67 -5.34
N GLY A 74 -8.40 -11.96 -5.36
CA GLY A 74 -7.38 -11.07 -5.89
C GLY A 74 -7.33 -9.72 -5.18
N ASN A 75 -7.57 -9.70 -3.86
CA ASN A 75 -7.54 -8.49 -3.05
C ASN A 75 -6.34 -8.51 -2.11
N LEU A 76 -5.66 -7.38 -2.03
CA LEU A 76 -4.52 -7.19 -1.16
C LEU A 76 -4.63 -5.82 -0.50
N VAL A 77 -4.24 -5.68 0.76
CA VAL A 77 -4.10 -4.39 1.42
C VAL A 77 -2.69 -4.25 1.92
N LEU A 78 -1.99 -3.26 1.42
CA LEU A 78 -0.72 -2.81 1.97
C LEU A 78 -0.95 -1.64 2.93
N SER A 79 -0.02 -1.46 3.84
CA SER A 79 0.02 -0.27 4.70
C SER A 79 1.44 0.27 4.80
N ASP A 80 1.58 1.57 4.99
CA ASP A 80 2.80 2.19 5.44
C ASP A 80 2.69 2.64 6.90
N ALA A 81 3.85 2.81 7.54
CA ALA A 81 3.90 3.27 8.92
C ALA A 81 3.53 4.76 9.03
N ALA A 82 2.96 5.13 10.17
CA ALA A 82 2.79 6.53 10.51
C ALA A 82 4.17 7.22 10.63
N SER A 83 4.24 8.46 10.18
CA SER A 83 5.42 9.32 10.27
C SER A 83 5.08 10.63 11.01
N LEU A 84 6.07 11.49 11.21
CA LEU A 84 5.82 12.81 11.80
C LEU A 84 4.86 13.66 10.96
N THR A 85 4.81 13.43 9.65
CA THR A 85 4.00 14.20 8.70
C THR A 85 2.74 13.49 8.23
N SER A 86 2.59 12.17 8.48
CA SER A 86 1.44 11.39 8.06
C SER A 86 1.02 10.37 9.11
N TYR A 87 -0.28 10.09 9.18
CA TYR A 87 -0.83 9.03 10.05
C TYR A 87 -0.67 7.62 9.45
N GLY A 88 -0.02 7.52 8.29
CA GLY A 88 0.03 6.31 7.48
C GLY A 88 -1.22 6.11 6.61
N PHE A 89 -1.08 5.22 5.65
CA PHE A 89 -2.12 4.93 4.67
C PHE A 89 -2.36 3.43 4.55
N PHE A 90 -3.54 3.08 4.11
CA PHE A 90 -3.87 1.78 3.55
C PHE A 90 -3.95 1.90 2.03
N TYR A 91 -3.40 0.90 1.35
CA TYR A 91 -3.42 0.80 -0.10
C TYR A 91 -4.18 -0.48 -0.48
N PRO A 92 -5.50 -0.41 -0.68
CA PRO A 92 -6.24 -1.54 -1.22
C PRO A 92 -5.87 -1.73 -2.67
N ILE A 93 -5.52 -2.95 -3.01
CA ILE A 93 -5.09 -3.39 -4.33
C ILE A 93 -6.08 -4.44 -4.81
N PHE A 94 -6.56 -4.27 -6.02
CA PHE A 94 -7.49 -5.17 -6.66
C PHE A 94 -6.84 -5.70 -7.94
N VAL A 95 -6.62 -7.00 -7.98
CA VAL A 95 -6.00 -7.69 -9.12
C VAL A 95 -7.08 -8.53 -9.78
N ARG A 96 -7.38 -8.24 -11.03
CA ARG A 96 -8.48 -8.89 -11.78
C ARG A 96 -8.00 -9.37 -13.13
N SER A 97 -8.30 -10.62 -13.47
CA SER A 97 -8.09 -11.10 -14.83
C SER A 97 -8.98 -10.34 -15.81
N ARG A 98 -8.42 -9.87 -16.92
CA ARG A 98 -9.13 -9.12 -17.95
C ARG A 98 -8.65 -9.54 -19.35
N GLY A 99 -9.43 -10.34 -20.04
CA GLY A 99 -9.04 -10.88 -21.36
C GLY A 99 -7.76 -11.72 -21.25
N THR A 100 -6.74 -11.37 -22.03
CA THR A 100 -5.43 -12.05 -22.03
C THR A 100 -4.45 -11.53 -20.99
N GLY A 101 -4.85 -10.56 -20.16
CA GLY A 101 -3.97 -9.93 -19.17
C GLY A 101 -4.65 -9.72 -17.83
N THR A 102 -4.00 -8.96 -17.00
CA THR A 102 -4.44 -8.64 -15.64
C THR A 102 -4.54 -7.14 -15.44
N LEU A 103 -5.67 -6.67 -14.95
CA LEU A 103 -5.89 -5.31 -14.49
C LEU A 103 -5.48 -5.22 -13.02
N VAL A 104 -4.65 -4.26 -12.70
CA VAL A 104 -4.23 -3.93 -11.33
C VAL A 104 -4.74 -2.54 -10.98
N GLU A 105 -5.56 -2.45 -9.97
CA GLU A 105 -6.08 -1.20 -9.43
C GLU A 105 -5.50 -0.96 -8.04
N VAL A 106 -5.00 0.23 -7.80
CA VAL A 106 -4.38 0.64 -6.53
C VAL A 106 -5.12 1.82 -5.97
N GLY A 107 -5.76 1.63 -4.85
CA GLY A 107 -6.40 2.69 -4.10
C GLY A 107 -5.51 3.26 -3.01
N ILE A 108 -5.94 4.37 -2.42
CA ILE A 108 -5.35 4.93 -1.20
C ILE A 108 -6.45 5.30 -0.22
N LYS A 109 -6.22 4.97 1.04
CA LYS A 109 -7.11 5.32 2.15
C LYS A 109 -6.30 5.78 3.34
N SER A 110 -6.52 7.01 3.78
CA SER A 110 -5.83 7.52 4.96
C SER A 110 -6.32 6.83 6.23
N ARG A 111 -5.43 6.53 7.15
CA ARG A 111 -5.77 6.03 8.49
C ARG A 111 -6.47 7.08 9.35
N SER A 112 -6.27 8.35 9.03
CA SER A 112 -6.95 9.49 9.65
C SER A 112 -7.38 10.46 8.55
N TRP A 113 -8.08 11.51 8.93
CA TRP A 113 -8.54 12.53 7.98
C TRP A 113 -7.34 13.31 7.42
N GLN A 114 -6.88 12.92 6.24
CA GLN A 114 -5.81 13.58 5.50
C GLN A 114 -6.26 13.82 4.06
N VAL A 115 -5.97 15.01 3.57
CA VAL A 115 -6.31 15.44 2.21
C VAL A 115 -5.14 16.19 1.57
N GLY A 116 -5.19 16.36 0.27
CA GLY A 116 -4.26 17.21 -0.46
C GLY A 116 -2.98 16.53 -0.96
N PRO A 117 -1.89 17.30 -1.15
CA PRO A 117 -0.68 16.84 -1.85
C PRO A 117 0.02 15.66 -1.20
N ILE A 118 -0.10 15.51 0.12
CA ILE A 118 0.51 14.40 0.88
C ILE A 118 -0.10 13.08 0.43
N VAL A 119 -1.42 13.00 0.33
CA VAL A 119 -2.14 11.80 -0.11
C VAL A 119 -1.73 11.43 -1.55
N THR A 120 -1.67 12.40 -2.44
CA THR A 120 -1.27 12.17 -3.83
C THR A 120 0.15 11.62 -3.92
N ARG A 121 1.11 12.24 -3.22
CA ARG A 121 2.52 11.79 -3.21
C ARG A 121 2.67 10.36 -2.69
N HIS A 122 1.98 10.00 -1.62
CA HIS A 122 2.01 8.64 -1.08
C HIS A 122 1.36 7.64 -2.04
N HIS A 123 0.26 8.02 -2.69
CA HIS A 123 -0.39 7.17 -3.68
C HIS A 123 0.52 6.89 -4.88
N ASP A 124 1.10 7.95 -5.47
CA ASP A 124 2.02 7.83 -6.62
C ASP A 124 3.25 6.99 -6.26
N ARG A 125 3.78 7.17 -5.06
CA ARG A 125 4.92 6.37 -4.56
C ARG A 125 4.59 4.89 -4.46
N CYS A 126 3.44 4.53 -3.87
CA CYS A 126 3.00 3.14 -3.77
C CYS A 126 2.71 2.55 -5.15
N PHE A 127 2.03 3.29 -6.02
CA PHE A 127 1.72 2.86 -7.37
C PHE A 127 2.98 2.59 -8.21
N ASN A 128 3.96 3.49 -8.19
CA ASN A 128 5.21 3.32 -8.91
C ASN A 128 6.05 2.17 -8.36
N TRP A 129 6.09 2.02 -7.04
CA TRP A 129 6.73 0.88 -6.40
C TRP A 129 6.11 -0.44 -6.87
N MET A 130 4.80 -0.52 -6.90
CA MET A 130 4.08 -1.72 -7.33
C MET A 130 4.34 -2.06 -8.79
N LYS A 131 4.32 -1.07 -9.69
CA LYS A 131 4.68 -1.28 -11.09
C LYS A 131 6.08 -1.84 -11.22
N ALA A 132 7.05 -1.31 -10.48
CA ALA A 132 8.42 -1.81 -10.46
C ALA A 132 8.51 -3.25 -9.95
N ALA A 133 7.78 -3.59 -8.89
CA ALA A 133 7.72 -4.94 -8.33
C ALA A 133 7.18 -5.96 -9.35
N ILE A 134 6.10 -5.63 -10.05
CA ILE A 134 5.49 -6.49 -11.06
C ILE A 134 6.41 -6.65 -12.28
N LEU A 135 7.05 -5.57 -12.75
CA LEU A 135 8.01 -5.62 -13.83
C LEU A 135 9.23 -6.50 -13.50
N ALA A 136 9.76 -6.37 -12.28
CA ALA A 136 10.86 -7.21 -11.81
C ALA A 136 10.44 -8.70 -11.69
N GLY A 137 9.17 -8.96 -11.36
CA GLY A 137 8.59 -10.30 -11.36
C GLY A 137 8.47 -10.88 -12.76
N SER A 138 8.11 -10.07 -13.76
CA SER A 138 7.96 -10.52 -15.16
C SER A 138 9.26 -10.96 -15.80
N THR A 139 10.36 -10.28 -15.50
CA THR A 139 11.70 -10.60 -16.04
C THR A 139 12.23 -11.96 -15.54
N LYS A 140 11.68 -12.46 -14.44
CA LYS A 140 12.09 -13.73 -13.83
C LYS A 140 11.26 -14.93 -14.28
N CYS A 141 10.16 -14.69 -15.00
CA CYS A 141 9.26 -15.71 -15.55
C CYS A 141 9.55 -16.08 -17.03
N GLU A 142 10.63 -15.56 -17.63
CA GLU A 142 11.06 -16.10 -18.91
C GLU A 142 11.65 -17.50 -18.69
N PRO A 143 11.06 -18.54 -19.29
CA PRO A 143 11.60 -19.89 -19.17
C PRO A 143 12.96 -19.95 -19.81
N SER A 144 13.93 -20.49 -19.07
CA SER A 144 15.29 -20.82 -19.52
C SER A 144 15.28 -22.00 -20.54
N ASP A 145 14.36 -22.04 -21.48
CA ASP A 145 14.20 -23.10 -22.46
C ASP A 145 14.69 -22.72 -23.86
N ALA A 146 15.82 -22.02 -23.93
CA ALA A 146 16.49 -21.80 -25.21
C ALA A 146 17.98 -22.19 -25.16
N ARG A 147 18.31 -23.35 -24.59
CA ARG A 147 19.61 -23.98 -24.76
C ARG A 147 19.51 -25.50 -24.73
N GLN A 148 18.98 -26.06 -25.78
CA GLN A 148 19.33 -27.43 -26.24
C GLN A 148 18.94 -27.55 -27.72
N SER A 149 19.84 -27.23 -28.60
CA SER A 149 19.95 -27.82 -29.94
C SER A 149 21.40 -27.70 -30.37
#